data_c5a8b8a64449a52b0cdd718c56425d56
#
_entry.id   c5a8b8a64449a52b0cdd718c56425d56
#
_cell.length_a   1.000
_cell.length_b   1.000
_cell.length_c   1.000
_cell.angle_alpha   90.00
_cell.angle_beta   90.00
_cell.angle_gamma   90.00
#
_symmetry.space_group_name_H-M   'P 1'
#
loop_
_entity.id
_entity.type
_entity.pdbx_description
1 polymer ?
#
loop_
_entity_poly.entity_id
_entity_poly.type
_entity_poly.pdbx_seq_one_letter_code
_entity_poly.pdbx_strand_id
1 'polypeptide(L)'
;MLKKLLTISLLSCVSISCADAQTSTDGQANPGATRISIASHSVRFSDIPAFAALYRGAAVPVMENLVEDGMITGYGVWMHNTGGKYNLRWHLAGMEGTNFEQAWTEIITGIDAVDPEGLEAFNRSVLAHKDEIWNLGARNVESPTEAPYLYENLFKVNRADLPKWNELWGDVLPALDGAISDGLMRGYVVEEHNTGGEFNWNLVVFFDDWDTIDDAQVVFFENIPLDHEIWTMAIAHKDELWAQIPDMN
;
A
#
# COMPACT_ATOMS: atom_id res chain seq x y z
N MET A 1 -6.09 19.68 73.11
CA MET A 1 -6.23 20.38 71.82
C MET A 1 -5.00 20.09 71.01
N LEU A 2 -5.11 19.15 70.13
CA LEU A 2 -3.98 18.61 69.37
C LEU A 2 -4.01 19.20 67.92
N LYS A 3 -3.05 20.08 67.62
CA LYS A 3 -2.86 20.62 66.28
C LYS A 3 -2.12 19.59 65.47
N LYS A 4 -2.79 18.97 64.49
CA LYS A 4 -2.16 18.14 63.42
C LYS A 4 -1.48 19.06 62.43
N LEU A 5 -0.16 18.98 62.36
CA LEU A 5 0.62 19.49 61.23
C LEU A 5 0.43 18.57 60.04
N LEU A 6 -0.05 19.15 58.95
CA LEU A 6 -0.16 18.48 57.65
C LEU A 6 1.14 18.75 56.90
N THR A 7 1.99 17.75 56.81
CA THR A 7 3.21 17.80 55.97
C THR A 7 2.82 17.52 54.53
N ILE A 8 2.86 18.54 53.70
CA ILE A 8 2.68 18.39 52.25
C ILE A 8 4.04 17.97 51.65
N SER A 9 4.14 16.70 51.30
CA SER A 9 5.25 16.22 50.49
C SER A 9 5.03 16.69 49.05
N LEU A 10 5.85 17.64 48.59
CA LEU A 10 5.97 17.94 47.17
C LEU A 10 6.63 16.74 46.49
N LEU A 11 5.83 15.95 45.80
CA LEU A 11 6.33 14.99 44.81
C LEU A 11 6.74 15.80 43.58
N SER A 12 8.04 15.98 43.41
CA SER A 12 8.62 16.49 42.16
C SER A 12 8.33 15.47 41.05
N CYS A 13 7.33 15.75 40.23
CA CYS A 13 7.18 15.08 38.95
C CYS A 13 8.39 15.48 38.09
N VAL A 14 9.37 14.61 38.05
CA VAL A 14 10.36 14.61 36.97
C VAL A 14 9.59 14.24 35.70
N SER A 15 9.25 15.25 34.91
CA SER A 15 8.81 15.07 33.54
C SER A 15 10.00 14.52 32.79
N ILE A 16 10.05 13.20 32.67
CA ILE A 16 10.85 12.56 31.64
C ILE A 16 10.11 12.95 30.34
N SER A 17 10.58 13.99 29.69
CA SER A 17 10.33 14.17 28.27
C SER A 17 10.89 12.93 27.61
N CYS A 18 10.02 11.95 27.34
CA CYS A 18 10.24 11.07 26.22
C CYS A 18 10.33 12.04 25.03
N ALA A 19 11.54 12.32 24.60
CA ALA A 19 11.75 12.74 23.22
C ALA A 19 11.11 11.60 22.42
N ASP A 20 9.93 11.88 21.87
CA ASP A 20 9.39 11.09 20.80
C ASP A 20 10.51 11.04 19.76
N ALA A 21 11.23 9.93 19.75
CA ALA A 21 11.85 9.48 18.53
C ALA A 21 10.63 9.24 17.63
N GLN A 22 10.25 10.27 16.89
CA GLN A 22 9.53 10.10 15.65
C GLN A 22 10.44 9.24 14.79
N THR A 23 10.33 7.93 14.98
CA THR A 23 10.68 7.01 13.91
C THR A 23 9.74 7.43 12.79
N SER A 24 10.32 8.03 11.77
CA SER A 24 9.67 8.28 10.49
C SER A 24 9.38 6.91 9.87
N THR A 25 8.32 6.27 10.34
CA THR A 25 7.75 5.07 9.75
C THR A 25 6.90 5.40 8.53
N ASP A 26 7.15 6.57 7.96
CA ASP A 26 6.52 6.99 6.73
C ASP A 26 7.16 6.25 5.56
N GLY A 27 6.73 5.01 5.33
CA GLY A 27 6.89 4.31 4.07
C GLY A 27 6.15 5.04 2.96
N GLN A 28 6.34 6.36 2.87
CA GLN A 28 5.71 7.20 1.87
C GLN A 28 6.25 6.81 0.50
N ALA A 29 5.36 6.45 -0.42
CA ALA A 29 5.71 6.50 -1.82
C ALA A 29 6.18 7.94 -2.09
N ASN A 30 7.50 8.12 -2.24
CA ASN A 30 8.07 9.41 -2.59
C ASN A 30 7.27 9.96 -3.78
N PRO A 31 6.80 11.23 -3.76
CA PRO A 31 6.07 11.82 -4.88
C PRO A 31 6.82 11.71 -6.22
N GLY A 32 8.12 11.41 -6.20
CA GLY A 32 8.94 11.08 -7.36
C GLY A 32 8.88 9.63 -7.85
N ALA A 33 8.27 8.68 -7.12
CA ALA A 33 8.19 7.29 -7.58
C ALA A 33 7.49 7.20 -8.94
N THR A 34 8.07 6.42 -9.86
CA THR A 34 7.53 6.19 -11.21
C THR A 34 7.18 4.73 -11.45
N ARG A 35 7.60 3.84 -10.54
CA ARG A 35 7.38 2.40 -10.64
C ARG A 35 7.10 1.79 -9.27
N ILE A 36 6.37 0.69 -9.28
CA ILE A 36 6.13 -0.13 -8.10
C ILE A 36 6.38 -1.61 -8.43
N SER A 37 7.05 -2.31 -7.52
CA SER A 37 7.19 -3.76 -7.54
C SER A 37 6.31 -4.35 -6.45
N ILE A 38 5.48 -5.32 -6.80
CA ILE A 38 4.50 -5.93 -5.91
C ILE A 38 4.76 -7.42 -5.81
N ALA A 39 4.96 -7.93 -4.59
CA ALA A 39 5.03 -9.34 -4.27
C ALA A 39 3.76 -9.77 -3.54
N SER A 40 2.91 -10.53 -4.21
CA SER A 40 1.63 -11.02 -3.66
C SER A 40 1.77 -12.48 -3.20
N HIS A 41 1.34 -12.77 -1.98
CA HIS A 41 1.44 -14.09 -1.37
C HIS A 41 0.06 -14.60 -0.94
N SER A 42 -0.16 -15.89 -1.12
CA SER A 42 -1.23 -16.62 -0.44
C SER A 42 -0.61 -17.33 0.76
N VAL A 43 -1.00 -16.95 1.96
CA VAL A 43 -0.55 -17.56 3.21
C VAL A 43 -1.74 -18.03 4.04
N ARG A 44 -1.53 -18.92 5.01
CA ARG A 44 -2.61 -19.26 5.95
C ARG A 44 -2.89 -18.07 6.86
N PHE A 45 -4.16 -17.81 7.13
CA PHE A 45 -4.53 -16.71 8.05
C PHE A 45 -3.93 -16.87 9.45
N SER A 46 -3.74 -18.10 9.92
CA SER A 46 -3.06 -18.40 11.19
C SER A 46 -1.61 -17.92 11.25
N ASP A 47 -0.96 -17.76 10.09
CA ASP A 47 0.46 -17.43 9.99
C ASP A 47 0.69 -15.91 9.85
N ILE A 48 -0.36 -15.12 9.60
CA ILE A 48 -0.28 -13.66 9.46
C ILE A 48 0.34 -12.97 10.69
N PRO A 49 0.00 -13.33 11.96
CA PRO A 49 0.65 -12.70 13.11
C PRO A 49 2.18 -12.94 13.18
N ALA A 50 2.62 -14.14 12.80
CA ALA A 50 4.06 -14.45 12.74
C ALA A 50 4.75 -13.67 11.62
N PHE A 51 4.10 -13.56 10.45
CA PHE A 51 4.56 -12.70 9.38
C PHE A 51 4.67 -11.23 9.82
N ALA A 52 3.65 -10.70 10.49
CA ALA A 52 3.65 -9.33 10.99
C ALA A 52 4.82 -9.06 11.95
N ALA A 53 5.16 -10.02 12.82
CA ALA A 53 6.30 -9.93 13.70
C ALA A 53 7.64 -9.92 12.93
N LEU A 54 7.80 -10.81 11.95
CA LEU A 54 8.98 -10.88 11.07
C LEU A 54 9.14 -9.57 10.27
N TYR A 55 8.06 -9.08 9.68
CA TYR A 55 8.05 -7.86 8.88
C TYR A 55 8.53 -6.66 9.71
N ARG A 56 7.90 -6.39 10.87
CA ARG A 56 8.30 -5.29 11.75
C ARG A 56 9.70 -5.43 12.33
N GLY A 57 10.06 -6.64 12.75
CA GLY A 57 11.31 -6.87 13.46
C GLY A 57 12.54 -7.02 12.58
N ALA A 58 12.37 -7.47 11.35
CA ALA A 58 13.49 -7.77 10.46
C ALA A 58 13.41 -7.07 9.11
N ALA A 59 12.23 -7.02 8.45
CA ALA A 59 12.12 -6.45 7.11
C ALA A 59 12.12 -4.92 7.11
N VAL A 60 11.34 -4.28 8.00
CA VAL A 60 11.24 -2.80 8.06
C VAL A 60 12.59 -2.13 8.23
N PRO A 61 13.47 -2.51 9.19
CA PRO A 61 14.78 -1.87 9.32
C PRO A 61 15.67 -1.98 8.06
N VAL A 62 15.55 -3.07 7.32
CA VAL A 62 16.28 -3.23 6.05
C VAL A 62 15.71 -2.30 4.98
N MET A 63 14.38 -2.22 4.87
CA MET A 63 13.74 -1.36 3.88
C MET A 63 13.98 0.13 4.17
N GLU A 64 14.01 0.52 5.45
CA GLU A 64 14.40 1.89 5.85
C GLU A 64 15.81 2.24 5.36
N ASN A 65 16.78 1.35 5.54
CA ASN A 65 18.13 1.55 5.01
C ASN A 65 18.15 1.66 3.48
N LEU A 66 17.34 0.85 2.76
CA LEU A 66 17.26 0.93 1.31
C LEU A 66 16.63 2.24 0.82
N VAL A 67 15.72 2.84 1.61
CA VAL A 67 15.18 4.18 1.35
C VAL A 67 16.25 5.25 1.60
N GLU A 68 16.98 5.17 2.72
CA GLU A 68 18.07 6.10 3.04
C GLU A 68 19.18 6.07 1.99
N ASP A 69 19.51 4.88 1.49
CA ASP A 69 20.51 4.70 0.42
C ASP A 69 19.99 5.10 -0.98
N GLY A 70 18.70 5.44 -1.10
CA GLY A 70 18.06 5.81 -2.37
C GLY A 70 17.87 4.64 -3.35
N MET A 71 17.98 3.40 -2.89
CA MET A 71 17.76 2.20 -3.71
C MET A 71 16.28 2.03 -4.05
N ILE A 72 15.39 2.34 -3.11
CA ILE A 72 13.95 2.45 -3.28
C ILE A 72 13.46 3.80 -2.75
N THR A 73 12.23 4.19 -3.07
CA THR A 73 11.64 5.45 -2.62
C THR A 73 10.55 5.26 -1.58
N GLY A 74 10.14 4.02 -1.34
CA GLY A 74 9.13 3.67 -0.35
C GLY A 74 8.79 2.19 -0.40
N TYR A 75 8.05 1.74 0.60
CA TYR A 75 7.61 0.35 0.74
C TYR A 75 6.30 0.30 1.53
N GLY A 76 5.66 -0.86 1.57
CA GLY A 76 4.51 -1.10 2.44
C GLY A 76 3.97 -2.51 2.32
N VAL A 77 3.00 -2.83 3.19
CA VAL A 77 2.36 -4.14 3.22
C VAL A 77 0.86 -4.01 3.40
N TRP A 78 0.12 -4.83 2.68
CA TRP A 78 -1.33 -4.86 2.67
C TRP A 78 -1.84 -6.29 2.90
N MET A 79 -2.93 -6.39 3.62
CA MET A 79 -3.68 -7.63 3.79
C MET A 79 -4.99 -7.55 2.99
N HIS A 80 -5.29 -8.60 2.26
CA HIS A 80 -6.51 -8.67 1.49
C HIS A 80 -7.74 -8.75 2.41
N ASN A 81 -8.73 -7.92 2.14
CA ASN A 81 -9.95 -7.87 2.93
C ASN A 81 -11.09 -8.67 2.28
N THR A 82 -11.21 -8.64 0.95
CA THR A 82 -12.28 -9.33 0.22
C THR A 82 -11.74 -10.21 -0.91
N GLY A 83 -12.08 -11.46 -0.87
CA GLY A 83 -12.22 -12.46 -1.93
C GLY A 83 -11.15 -12.63 -3.01
N GLY A 84 -9.88 -12.69 -2.83
CA GLY A 84 -8.87 -13.02 -3.84
C GLY A 84 -8.08 -14.30 -3.53
N LYS A 85 -7.20 -14.68 -4.43
CA LYS A 85 -6.27 -15.81 -4.25
C LYS A 85 -5.15 -15.47 -3.28
N TYR A 86 -4.69 -14.22 -3.33
CA TYR A 86 -3.59 -13.71 -2.52
C TYR A 86 -4.16 -12.91 -1.35
N ASN A 87 -3.60 -13.06 -0.16
CA ASN A 87 -4.08 -12.40 1.04
C ASN A 87 -3.04 -11.57 1.78
N LEU A 88 -1.84 -11.48 1.21
CA LEU A 88 -0.75 -10.66 1.70
C LEU A 88 0.00 -10.07 0.51
N ARG A 89 0.31 -8.79 0.57
CA ARG A 89 1.03 -8.08 -0.48
C ARG A 89 2.09 -7.17 0.11
N TRP A 90 3.31 -7.28 -0.38
CA TRP A 90 4.37 -6.30 -0.15
C TRP A 90 4.55 -5.47 -1.40
N HIS A 91 4.92 -4.23 -1.23
CA HIS A 91 5.32 -3.41 -2.36
C HIS A 91 6.59 -2.61 -2.07
N LEU A 92 7.34 -2.34 -3.12
CA LEU A 92 8.47 -1.42 -3.15
C LEU A 92 8.20 -0.38 -4.22
N ALA A 93 8.30 0.89 -3.86
CA ALA A 93 8.24 2.00 -4.80
C ALA A 93 9.64 2.41 -5.24
N GLY A 94 9.79 2.87 -6.49
CA GLY A 94 11.09 3.28 -7.02
C GLY A 94 10.97 4.23 -8.18
N MET A 95 12.11 4.78 -8.59
CA MET A 95 12.26 5.64 -9.76
C MET A 95 12.42 4.78 -11.04
N GLU A 96 12.40 5.44 -12.18
CA GLU A 96 12.85 4.81 -13.42
C GLU A 96 14.30 4.32 -13.26
N GLY A 97 14.56 3.06 -13.59
CA GLY A 97 15.86 2.43 -13.44
C GLY A 97 16.13 1.78 -12.08
N THR A 98 15.21 1.87 -11.11
CA THR A 98 15.31 1.11 -9.85
C THR A 98 15.47 -0.39 -10.14
N ASN A 99 16.51 -1.00 -9.58
CA ASN A 99 16.75 -2.44 -9.64
C ASN A 99 15.99 -3.15 -8.51
N PHE A 100 14.73 -3.47 -8.76
CA PHE A 100 13.89 -4.16 -7.78
C PHE A 100 14.39 -5.56 -7.42
N GLU A 101 15.03 -6.29 -8.37
CA GLU A 101 15.60 -7.61 -8.08
C GLU A 101 16.70 -7.50 -7.01
N GLN A 102 17.57 -6.51 -7.14
CA GLN A 102 18.59 -6.24 -6.13
C GLN A 102 17.96 -5.82 -4.80
N ALA A 103 16.98 -4.92 -4.81
CA ALA A 103 16.29 -4.48 -3.58
C ALA A 103 15.65 -5.66 -2.84
N TRP A 104 14.94 -6.53 -3.54
CA TRP A 104 14.37 -7.74 -2.94
C TRP A 104 15.45 -8.69 -2.40
N THR A 105 16.59 -8.82 -3.10
CA THR A 105 17.70 -9.64 -2.64
C THR A 105 18.29 -9.10 -1.34
N GLU A 106 18.49 -7.79 -1.22
CA GLU A 106 18.97 -7.14 0.00
C GLU A 106 17.99 -7.31 1.16
N ILE A 107 16.67 -7.18 0.90
CA ILE A 107 15.63 -7.40 1.93
C ILE A 107 15.68 -8.85 2.44
N ILE A 108 15.67 -9.84 1.57
CA ILE A 108 15.71 -11.25 1.97
C ILE A 108 17.00 -11.58 2.72
N THR A 109 18.15 -11.09 2.24
CA THR A 109 19.44 -11.29 2.90
C THR A 109 19.49 -10.64 4.28
N GLY A 110 18.93 -9.42 4.40
CA GLY A 110 18.86 -8.71 5.67
C GLY A 110 17.94 -9.40 6.68
N ILE A 111 16.78 -9.88 6.23
CA ILE A 111 15.87 -10.69 7.08
C ILE A 111 16.56 -11.97 7.56
N ASP A 112 17.23 -12.70 6.64
CA ASP A 112 17.95 -13.94 6.97
C ASP A 112 19.05 -13.71 8.01
N ALA A 113 19.72 -12.56 7.94
CA ALA A 113 20.76 -12.20 8.91
C ALA A 113 20.21 -11.89 10.32
N VAL A 114 18.96 -11.43 10.42
CA VAL A 114 18.32 -11.03 11.70
C VAL A 114 17.46 -12.15 12.27
N ASP A 115 16.64 -12.79 11.46
CA ASP A 115 15.68 -13.82 11.85
C ASP A 115 15.55 -14.92 10.79
N PRO A 116 16.57 -15.78 10.63
CA PRO A 116 16.55 -16.87 9.64
C PRO A 116 15.44 -17.89 9.89
N GLU A 117 15.08 -18.14 11.17
CA GLU A 117 14.00 -19.06 11.51
C GLU A 117 12.64 -18.51 11.13
N GLY A 118 12.40 -17.21 11.34
CA GLY A 118 11.20 -16.50 10.93
C GLY A 118 11.06 -16.48 9.41
N LEU A 119 12.14 -16.20 8.68
CA LEU A 119 12.15 -16.23 7.21
C LEU A 119 11.83 -17.62 6.68
N GLU A 120 12.42 -18.66 7.24
CA GLU A 120 12.15 -20.05 6.86
C GLU A 120 10.68 -20.43 7.16
N ALA A 121 10.14 -20.00 8.31
CA ALA A 121 8.74 -20.21 8.67
C ALA A 121 7.81 -19.52 7.69
N PHE A 122 8.08 -18.26 7.32
CA PHE A 122 7.33 -17.53 6.30
C PHE A 122 7.36 -18.27 4.95
N ASN A 123 8.54 -18.66 4.46
CA ASN A 123 8.67 -19.36 3.19
C ASN A 123 7.87 -20.69 3.18
N ARG A 124 7.80 -21.41 4.30
CA ARG A 124 6.96 -22.62 4.42
C ARG A 124 5.46 -22.31 4.47
N SER A 125 5.07 -21.10 4.89
CA SER A 125 3.65 -20.69 4.96
C SER A 125 3.08 -20.28 3.61
N VAL A 126 3.94 -19.91 2.66
CA VAL A 126 3.54 -19.43 1.32
C VAL A 126 2.98 -20.58 0.49
N LEU A 127 1.70 -20.49 0.14
CA LEU A 127 0.98 -21.46 -0.68
C LEU A 127 1.00 -21.09 -2.17
N ALA A 128 1.10 -19.82 -2.48
CA ALA A 128 1.24 -19.28 -3.83
C ALA A 128 1.90 -17.90 -3.77
N HIS A 129 2.62 -17.56 -4.82
CA HIS A 129 3.36 -16.30 -4.96
C HIS A 129 3.18 -15.75 -6.38
N LYS A 130 3.16 -14.42 -6.51
CA LYS A 130 3.15 -13.69 -7.78
C LYS A 130 3.90 -12.39 -7.62
N ASP A 131 4.79 -12.08 -8.56
CA ASP A 131 5.47 -10.80 -8.68
C ASP A 131 4.94 -10.01 -9.87
N GLU A 132 4.78 -8.72 -9.66
CA GLU A 132 4.37 -7.77 -10.70
C GLU A 132 5.18 -6.49 -10.60
N ILE A 133 5.44 -5.87 -11.74
CA ILE A 133 5.98 -4.51 -11.81
C ILE A 133 4.99 -3.66 -12.61
N TRP A 134 4.65 -2.51 -12.01
CA TRP A 134 3.76 -1.53 -12.61
C TRP A 134 4.47 -0.19 -12.78
N ASN A 135 4.16 0.51 -13.85
CA ASN A 135 4.54 1.90 -14.05
C ASN A 135 3.44 2.78 -13.48
N LEU A 136 3.81 3.79 -12.71
CA LEU A 136 2.87 4.74 -12.13
C LEU A 136 2.60 5.87 -13.12
N GLY A 137 1.32 6.07 -13.43
CA GLY A 137 0.82 7.09 -14.34
C GLY A 137 0.24 8.31 -13.59
N ALA A 138 -0.94 8.73 -14.03
CA ALA A 138 -1.69 9.83 -13.41
C ALA A 138 -1.98 9.51 -11.93
N ARG A 139 -1.84 10.51 -11.08
CA ARG A 139 -2.09 10.34 -9.65
C ARG A 139 -2.48 11.66 -8.99
N ASN A 140 -3.30 11.54 -7.98
CA ASN A 140 -3.63 12.60 -7.05
C ASN A 140 -3.79 11.96 -5.66
N VAL A 141 -2.68 11.81 -4.94
CA VAL A 141 -2.65 11.27 -3.59
C VAL A 141 -1.45 11.81 -2.83
N GLU A 142 -1.71 12.26 -1.62
CA GLU A 142 -0.68 12.58 -0.62
C GLU A 142 -0.57 11.38 0.35
N SER A 143 0.64 10.91 0.65
CA SER A 143 0.88 9.85 1.63
C SER A 143 -0.01 8.59 1.45
N PRO A 144 0.09 7.87 0.31
CA PRO A 144 -0.75 6.69 0.06
C PRO A 144 -0.60 5.59 1.10
N THR A 145 0.55 5.48 1.75
CA THR A 145 0.83 4.48 2.78
C THR A 145 0.16 4.77 4.13
N GLU A 146 -0.36 5.97 4.34
CA GLU A 146 -1.15 6.29 5.53
C GLU A 146 -2.64 5.91 5.39
N ALA A 147 -3.11 5.62 4.19
CA ALA A 147 -4.49 5.22 3.96
C ALA A 147 -4.75 3.82 4.54
N PRO A 148 -5.73 3.62 5.44
CA PRO A 148 -6.01 2.31 5.99
C PRO A 148 -6.60 1.33 4.99
N TYR A 149 -7.18 1.81 3.88
CA TYR A 149 -7.78 0.99 2.84
C TYR A 149 -7.34 1.41 1.46
N LEU A 150 -7.13 0.44 0.57
CA LEU A 150 -7.01 0.66 -0.85
C LEU A 150 -7.94 -0.27 -1.63
N TYR A 151 -8.52 0.28 -2.69
CA TYR A 151 -9.39 -0.43 -3.61
C TYR A 151 -8.75 -0.42 -4.99
N GLU A 152 -8.57 -1.59 -5.57
CA GLU A 152 -8.01 -1.77 -6.90
C GLU A 152 -9.09 -2.11 -7.90
N ASN A 153 -9.08 -1.42 -9.04
CA ASN A 153 -9.88 -1.71 -10.21
C ASN A 153 -8.93 -2.18 -11.32
N LEU A 154 -8.77 -3.48 -11.43
CA LEU A 154 -7.86 -4.11 -12.37
C LEU A 154 -8.57 -4.40 -13.69
N PHE A 155 -8.05 -3.91 -14.78
CA PHE A 155 -8.60 -4.11 -16.11
C PHE A 155 -7.62 -4.84 -17.03
N LYS A 156 -8.18 -5.69 -17.86
CA LYS A 156 -7.48 -6.28 -19.01
C LYS A 156 -8.01 -5.62 -20.26
N VAL A 157 -7.13 -4.94 -20.98
CA VAL A 157 -7.45 -4.21 -22.21
C VAL A 157 -6.52 -4.70 -23.32
N ASN A 158 -6.97 -4.72 -24.59
CA ASN A 158 -6.06 -4.98 -25.70
C ASN A 158 -4.96 -3.91 -25.72
N ARG A 159 -3.71 -4.33 -25.90
CA ARG A 159 -2.58 -3.38 -25.95
C ARG A 159 -2.71 -2.32 -27.04
N ALA A 160 -3.35 -2.67 -28.16
CA ALA A 160 -3.59 -1.73 -29.24
C ALA A 160 -4.58 -0.61 -28.86
N ASP A 161 -5.45 -0.88 -27.90
CA ASP A 161 -6.51 0.01 -27.47
C ASP A 161 -6.10 0.88 -26.26
N LEU A 162 -4.95 0.60 -25.62
CA LEU A 162 -4.47 1.35 -24.44
C LEU A 162 -4.41 2.88 -24.64
N PRO A 163 -3.97 3.43 -25.80
CA PRO A 163 -3.98 4.87 -26.00
C PRO A 163 -5.39 5.48 -25.90
N LYS A 164 -6.40 4.81 -26.50
CA LYS A 164 -7.79 5.25 -26.42
C LYS A 164 -8.37 5.04 -25.02
N TRP A 165 -8.01 3.93 -24.38
CA TRP A 165 -8.37 3.64 -22.99
C TRP A 165 -7.89 4.75 -22.03
N ASN A 166 -6.62 5.15 -22.15
CA ASN A 166 -6.04 6.22 -21.32
C ASN A 166 -6.69 7.58 -21.60
N GLU A 167 -7.07 7.87 -22.86
CA GLU A 167 -7.82 9.09 -23.21
C GLU A 167 -9.17 9.12 -22.50
N LEU A 168 -9.95 8.02 -22.53
CA LEU A 168 -11.24 7.93 -21.87
C LEU A 168 -11.13 8.08 -20.34
N TRP A 169 -10.10 7.47 -19.74
CA TRP A 169 -9.83 7.65 -18.31
C TRP A 169 -9.41 9.08 -17.98
N GLY A 170 -8.65 9.72 -18.86
CA GLY A 170 -8.30 11.14 -18.72
C GLY A 170 -9.53 12.05 -18.59
N ASP A 171 -10.65 11.69 -19.21
CA ASP A 171 -11.92 12.40 -19.09
C ASP A 171 -12.65 12.11 -17.75
N VAL A 172 -12.35 10.99 -17.10
CA VAL A 172 -12.96 10.57 -15.82
C VAL A 172 -12.19 11.08 -14.60
N LEU A 173 -10.86 11.13 -14.66
CA LEU A 173 -10.01 11.50 -13.51
C LEU A 173 -10.40 12.83 -12.84
N PRO A 174 -10.87 13.90 -13.55
CA PRO A 174 -11.35 15.11 -12.89
C PRO A 174 -12.54 14.91 -11.94
N ALA A 175 -13.38 13.90 -12.17
CA ALA A 175 -14.46 13.56 -11.25
C ALA A 175 -13.91 12.91 -9.96
N LEU A 176 -12.85 12.12 -10.06
CA LEU A 176 -12.14 11.58 -8.88
C LEU A 176 -11.44 12.69 -8.08
N ASP A 177 -10.89 13.72 -8.77
CA ASP A 177 -10.35 14.90 -8.09
C ASP A 177 -11.45 15.66 -7.31
N GLY A 178 -12.69 15.70 -7.86
CA GLY A 178 -13.86 16.20 -7.16
C GLY A 178 -14.17 15.39 -5.91
N ALA A 179 -14.21 14.07 -6.02
CA ALA A 179 -14.47 13.17 -4.89
C ALA A 179 -13.40 13.28 -3.77
N ILE A 180 -12.13 13.53 -4.12
CA ILE A 180 -11.08 13.84 -3.15
C ILE A 180 -11.40 15.15 -2.43
N SER A 181 -11.80 16.20 -3.19
CA SER A 181 -12.13 17.50 -2.63
C SER A 181 -13.35 17.45 -1.70
N ASP A 182 -14.28 16.55 -1.96
CA ASP A 182 -15.48 16.29 -1.15
C ASP A 182 -15.21 15.36 0.06
N GLY A 183 -13.97 14.85 0.20
CA GLY A 183 -13.56 13.98 1.30
C GLY A 183 -14.07 12.53 1.20
N LEU A 184 -14.51 12.09 0.02
CA LEU A 184 -15.00 10.72 -0.21
C LEU A 184 -13.89 9.72 -0.41
N MET A 185 -12.71 10.17 -0.81
CA MET A 185 -11.50 9.37 -0.94
C MET A 185 -10.26 10.21 -0.63
N ARG A 186 -9.18 9.56 -0.23
CA ARG A 186 -7.88 10.21 0.02
C ARG A 186 -7.14 10.55 -1.28
N GLY A 187 -7.29 9.71 -2.28
CA GLY A 187 -6.63 9.91 -3.55
C GLY A 187 -6.64 8.68 -4.44
N TYR A 188 -5.95 8.78 -5.57
CA TYR A 188 -5.81 7.69 -6.52
C TYR A 188 -4.44 7.66 -7.19
N VAL A 189 -4.11 6.48 -7.75
CA VAL A 189 -2.98 6.24 -8.66
C VAL A 189 -3.44 5.36 -9.81
N VAL A 190 -3.11 5.76 -11.05
CA VAL A 190 -3.23 4.90 -12.23
C VAL A 190 -1.94 4.11 -12.40
N GLU A 191 -2.06 2.82 -12.63
CA GLU A 191 -0.93 1.93 -12.86
C GLU A 191 -1.04 1.24 -14.21
N GLU A 192 0.04 1.23 -14.98
CA GLU A 192 0.14 0.48 -16.22
C GLU A 192 1.12 -0.69 -16.05
N HIS A 193 0.68 -1.87 -16.46
CA HIS A 193 1.46 -3.08 -16.28
C HIS A 193 2.77 -3.06 -17.07
N ASN A 194 3.86 -3.37 -16.39
CA ASN A 194 5.17 -3.54 -16.99
C ASN A 194 5.51 -5.03 -17.15
N THR A 195 5.43 -5.82 -16.07
CA THR A 195 5.83 -7.23 -16.04
C THR A 195 5.00 -8.00 -15.01
N GLY A 196 4.63 -9.26 -15.31
CA GLY A 196 4.03 -10.21 -14.35
C GLY A 196 2.62 -10.63 -14.72
N GLY A 197 1.57 -10.02 -14.21
CA GLY A 197 0.19 -10.45 -14.18
C GLY A 197 -0.57 -10.52 -15.52
N GLU A 198 -1.87 -10.79 -15.43
CA GLU A 198 -2.78 -10.90 -16.57
C GLU A 198 -3.55 -9.60 -16.88
N PHE A 199 -3.68 -8.72 -15.89
CA PHE A 199 -4.26 -7.40 -16.03
C PHE A 199 -3.17 -6.41 -16.44
N ASN A 200 -3.52 -5.41 -17.22
CA ASN A 200 -2.52 -4.49 -17.76
C ASN A 200 -2.83 -3.00 -17.50
N TRP A 201 -3.89 -2.73 -16.76
CA TRP A 201 -4.24 -1.41 -16.29
C TRP A 201 -4.94 -1.51 -14.93
N ASN A 202 -4.66 -0.60 -14.03
CA ASN A 202 -5.19 -0.58 -12.67
C ASN A 202 -5.47 0.86 -12.24
N LEU A 203 -6.62 1.08 -11.62
CA LEU A 203 -6.92 2.27 -10.85
C LEU A 203 -6.91 1.89 -9.37
N VAL A 204 -5.92 2.36 -8.65
CA VAL A 204 -5.81 2.22 -7.20
C VAL A 204 -6.42 3.45 -6.54
N VAL A 205 -7.40 3.26 -5.67
CA VAL A 205 -8.05 4.32 -4.91
C VAL A 205 -7.81 4.11 -3.42
N PHE A 206 -7.48 5.17 -2.70
CA PHE A 206 -7.14 5.16 -1.29
C PHE A 206 -8.26 5.79 -0.45
N PHE A 207 -8.57 5.18 0.69
CA PHE A 207 -9.64 5.59 1.58
C PHE A 207 -9.17 5.68 3.03
N ASP A 208 -9.70 6.67 3.75
CA ASP A 208 -9.51 6.80 5.19
C ASP A 208 -10.57 6.04 5.98
N ASP A 209 -11.75 5.86 5.41
CA ASP A 209 -12.87 5.21 6.05
C ASP A 209 -13.52 4.18 5.12
N TRP A 210 -13.87 3.05 5.69
CA TRP A 210 -14.62 1.99 4.98
C TRP A 210 -15.98 2.49 4.45
N ASP A 211 -16.67 3.30 5.24
CA ASP A 211 -18.02 3.74 4.95
C ASP A 211 -18.07 4.69 3.73
N THR A 212 -16.95 5.33 3.37
CA THR A 212 -16.89 6.23 2.19
C THR A 212 -16.69 5.50 0.86
N ILE A 213 -16.34 4.20 0.88
CA ILE A 213 -16.11 3.42 -0.35
C ILE A 213 -17.36 3.35 -1.22
N ASP A 214 -18.52 3.08 -0.62
CA ASP A 214 -19.78 2.99 -1.35
C ASP A 214 -20.17 4.33 -1.97
N ASP A 215 -19.98 5.44 -1.24
CA ASP A 215 -20.28 6.78 -1.73
C ASP A 215 -19.35 7.19 -2.89
N ALA A 216 -18.06 6.85 -2.80
CA ALA A 216 -17.11 7.06 -3.89
C ALA A 216 -17.46 6.22 -5.14
N GLN A 217 -17.96 5.00 -4.97
CA GLN A 217 -18.43 4.18 -6.08
C GLN A 217 -19.64 4.82 -6.79
N VAL A 218 -20.54 5.49 -6.07
CA VAL A 218 -21.65 6.24 -6.69
C VAL A 218 -21.10 7.30 -7.62
N VAL A 219 -20.14 8.13 -7.16
CA VAL A 219 -19.50 9.15 -8.00
C VAL A 219 -18.83 8.51 -9.23
N PHE A 220 -18.18 7.40 -9.07
CA PHE A 220 -17.55 6.66 -10.15
C PHE A 220 -18.58 6.24 -11.23
N PHE A 221 -19.68 5.59 -10.84
CA PHE A 221 -20.70 5.13 -11.78
C PHE A 221 -21.56 6.25 -12.39
N GLU A 222 -21.68 7.40 -11.73
CA GLU A 222 -22.31 8.58 -12.32
C GLU A 222 -21.48 9.15 -13.48
N ASN A 223 -20.14 9.03 -13.41
CA ASN A 223 -19.23 9.52 -14.45
C ASN A 223 -18.88 8.45 -15.50
N ILE A 224 -19.03 7.17 -15.16
CA ILE A 224 -18.84 6.04 -16.09
C ILE A 224 -20.11 5.18 -16.08
N PRO A 225 -21.22 5.65 -16.69
CA PRO A 225 -22.45 4.88 -16.75
C PRO A 225 -22.23 3.58 -17.52
N LEU A 226 -23.10 2.58 -17.28
CA LEU A 226 -22.92 1.21 -17.80
C LEU A 226 -22.87 1.10 -19.33
N ASP A 227 -23.34 2.12 -20.07
CA ASP A 227 -23.22 2.24 -21.52
C ASP A 227 -21.97 3.01 -21.99
N HIS A 228 -21.10 3.41 -21.07
CA HIS A 228 -19.86 4.10 -21.42
C HIS A 228 -18.91 3.18 -22.21
N GLU A 229 -18.19 3.78 -23.18
CA GLU A 229 -17.28 3.06 -24.09
C GLU A 229 -16.20 2.23 -23.34
N ILE A 230 -15.74 2.68 -22.17
CA ILE A 230 -14.78 1.99 -21.31
C ILE A 230 -15.19 0.53 -21.07
N TRP A 231 -16.47 0.25 -20.78
CA TRP A 231 -16.93 -1.11 -20.48
C TRP A 231 -16.85 -2.04 -21.70
N THR A 232 -16.94 -1.50 -22.90
CA THR A 232 -16.84 -2.30 -24.13
C THR A 232 -15.40 -2.61 -24.51
N MET A 233 -14.43 -1.85 -24.00
CA MET A 233 -13.01 -2.05 -24.24
C MET A 233 -12.37 -3.02 -23.25
N ALA A 234 -12.94 -3.15 -22.05
CA ALA A 234 -12.43 -4.07 -21.03
C ALA A 234 -12.73 -5.53 -21.42
N ILE A 235 -11.69 -6.35 -21.58
CA ILE A 235 -11.80 -7.79 -21.84
C ILE A 235 -12.13 -8.54 -20.54
N ALA A 236 -11.58 -8.07 -19.43
CA ALA A 236 -11.83 -8.59 -18.09
C ALA A 236 -11.65 -7.47 -17.06
N HIS A 237 -12.35 -7.60 -15.97
CA HIS A 237 -12.30 -6.68 -14.83
C HIS A 237 -12.27 -7.49 -13.53
N LYS A 238 -11.55 -6.96 -12.54
CA LYS A 238 -11.46 -7.53 -11.20
C LYS A 238 -11.28 -6.42 -10.19
N ASP A 239 -12.04 -6.50 -9.10
CA ASP A 239 -11.89 -5.63 -7.95
C ASP A 239 -11.20 -6.35 -6.80
N GLU A 240 -10.34 -5.66 -6.10
CA GLU A 240 -9.73 -6.12 -4.86
C GLU A 240 -9.70 -4.99 -3.83
N LEU A 241 -10.09 -5.32 -2.60
CA LEU A 241 -10.02 -4.42 -1.46
C LEU A 241 -8.96 -4.92 -0.49
N TRP A 242 -8.05 -4.04 -0.13
CA TRP A 242 -6.93 -4.30 0.75
C TRP A 242 -7.00 -3.38 1.96
N ALA A 243 -6.59 -3.88 3.11
CA ALA A 243 -6.45 -3.10 4.32
C ALA A 243 -5.00 -3.13 4.78
N GLN A 244 -4.56 -2.04 5.39
CA GLN A 244 -3.28 -2.05 6.08
C GLN A 244 -3.33 -3.01 7.26
N ILE A 245 -2.23 -3.67 7.51
CA ILE A 245 -2.05 -4.38 8.77
C ILE A 245 -1.65 -3.32 9.80
N PRO A 246 -2.41 -3.15 10.91
CA PRO A 246 -2.11 -2.13 11.90
C PRO A 246 -0.64 -2.19 12.36
N ASP A 247 -0.01 -1.03 12.48
CA ASP A 247 1.38 -0.85 12.91
C ASP A 247 2.44 -1.50 11.98
N MET A 248 2.14 -1.66 10.67
CA MET A 248 3.07 -2.27 9.71
C MET A 248 3.50 -1.36 8.54
N ASN A 249 3.01 -0.14 8.49
CA ASN A 249 3.41 0.86 7.49
C ASN A 249 3.93 2.11 8.16
#